data_172e8f33cc644862c28acfa6ed5a024c
#
_entry.id   172e8f33cc644862c28acfa6ed5a024c
#
_cell.length_a   1.000
_cell.length_b   1.000
_cell.length_c   1.000
_cell.angle_alpha   90.00
_cell.angle_beta   90.00
_cell.angle_gamma   90.00
#
_symmetry.space_group_name_H-M   'P 1'
#
loop_
_entity.id
_entity.type
_entity.pdbx_description
1 polymer ?
#
loop_
_entity_poly.entity_id
_entity_poly.type
_entity_poly.pdbx_seq_one_letter_code
_entity_poly.pdbx_strand_id
1 'polypeptide(L)'
;MGILERIRELRTQLNDHNRKYYVENAPEISDFEFDRLLRELQELEAAHPEYADPNSPSVRVGSDLTAEFRTVKHRYAMLSLGNTYSLDELHEFIGRIEREAGATDYVCELKFDGTAISLTYDHGRLSQAVTRGDGTAGDDVTANVRTIRSVPLVLSGEGYPDLFEIRGEILMPYASFDRLNAEREAAGEPLFANPRNAAAGTLKQLSSAVVARRGLDCTLYQLAGDDLPYDSHWENLQKAREWGFKISNEMRICRSIAQVDEFIAHWDEARSRLPFPTDGVVVKVNRYADRRALGSTAKAPRWAVAYKFKAEQALTELLSVDFQVGRTGAVTPVANLAPVQLAGTTVKRATLHNAEQIAQLDIRLGDRVYVEKGGEIIPKITGVDFAQRKADSRPFEYITVCPVCGTPLVRYEGEAKYYCPNQNHCEPQILGRIIHFIRRKALDIEGLGEETVELLYENALVRNVADLYDPVSYTHLRA
;
A
#
# COMPACT_ATOMS: atom_id res chain seq x y z
N MET A 1 29.84 24.07 29.70
CA MET A 1 28.99 23.83 28.53
C MET A 1 27.65 24.51 28.77
N GLY A 2 27.20 25.37 27.86
CA GLY A 2 25.89 26.00 27.97
C GLY A 2 24.74 25.01 27.73
N ILE A 3 23.55 25.29 28.28
CA ILE A 3 22.38 24.41 28.13
C ILE A 3 22.08 24.14 26.65
N LEU A 4 22.07 25.15 25.79
CA LEU A 4 21.85 25.01 24.37
C LEU A 4 22.91 24.14 23.68
N GLU A 5 24.17 24.24 24.07
CA GLU A 5 25.25 23.39 23.56
C GLU A 5 25.02 21.93 23.94
N ARG A 6 24.60 21.67 25.18
CA ARG A 6 24.28 20.30 25.63
C ARG A 6 23.09 19.69 24.89
N ILE A 7 22.03 20.46 24.67
CA ILE A 7 20.89 20.04 23.86
C ILE A 7 21.33 19.65 22.42
N ARG A 8 22.16 20.49 21.79
CA ARG A 8 22.68 20.22 20.43
C ARG A 8 23.54 18.97 20.38
N GLU A 9 24.42 18.81 21.38
CA GLU A 9 25.26 17.61 21.48
C GLU A 9 24.43 16.34 21.64
N LEU A 10 23.43 16.33 22.54
CA LEU A 10 22.54 15.19 22.76
C LEU A 10 21.71 14.84 21.49
N ARG A 11 21.20 15.85 20.79
CA ARG A 11 20.49 15.62 19.51
C ARG A 11 21.40 14.97 18.48
N THR A 12 22.64 15.42 18.36
CA THR A 12 23.61 14.85 17.42
C THR A 12 23.95 13.42 17.78
N GLN A 13 24.27 13.13 19.04
CA GLN A 13 24.59 11.79 19.53
C GLN A 13 23.41 10.82 19.31
N LEU A 14 22.20 11.20 19.71
CA LEU A 14 21.02 10.35 19.57
C LEU A 14 20.64 10.09 18.11
N ASN A 15 20.80 11.06 17.22
CA ASN A 15 20.58 10.85 15.79
C ASN A 15 21.63 9.90 15.19
N ASP A 16 22.89 10.00 15.56
CA ASP A 16 23.96 9.10 15.14
C ASP A 16 23.72 7.66 15.64
N HIS A 17 23.37 7.49 16.92
CA HIS A 17 23.04 6.17 17.46
C HIS A 17 21.78 5.56 16.83
N ASN A 18 20.75 6.36 16.54
CA ASN A 18 19.58 5.90 15.79
C ASN A 18 19.96 5.39 14.40
N ARG A 19 20.82 6.13 13.67
CA ARG A 19 21.30 5.72 12.35
C ARG A 19 22.08 4.41 12.43
N LYS A 20 23.03 4.29 13.34
CA LYS A 20 23.82 3.07 13.54
C LYS A 20 22.96 1.87 13.88
N TYR A 21 21.95 2.03 14.73
CA TYR A 21 21.06 0.95 15.14
C TYR A 21 20.05 0.54 14.03
N TYR A 22 19.28 1.51 13.50
CA TYR A 22 18.13 1.22 12.63
C TYR A 22 18.47 1.20 11.14
N VAL A 23 19.56 1.81 10.72
CA VAL A 23 19.95 1.89 9.30
C VAL A 23 21.18 1.00 9.02
N GLU A 24 22.19 1.06 9.87
CA GLU A 24 23.47 0.37 9.65
C GLU A 24 23.51 -1.03 10.33
N ASN A 25 22.56 -1.36 11.23
CA ASN A 25 22.57 -2.56 12.07
C ASN A 25 23.90 -2.76 12.84
N ALA A 26 24.50 -1.67 13.30
CA ALA A 26 25.79 -1.63 13.99
C ALA A 26 25.72 -0.79 15.28
N PRO A 27 24.94 -1.20 16.30
CA PRO A 27 24.80 -0.45 17.55
C PRO A 27 26.12 -0.35 18.30
N GLU A 28 26.46 0.85 18.79
CA GLU A 28 27.68 1.11 19.56
C GLU A 28 27.43 1.31 21.06
N ILE A 29 26.18 1.58 21.45
CA ILE A 29 25.77 1.72 22.85
C ILE A 29 24.63 0.78 23.18
N SER A 30 24.45 0.49 24.47
CA SER A 30 23.33 -0.29 24.97
C SER A 30 22.00 0.51 24.92
N ASP A 31 20.87 -0.19 24.89
CA ASP A 31 19.54 0.41 24.97
C ASP A 31 19.40 1.27 26.24
N PHE A 32 19.98 0.82 27.37
CA PHE A 32 19.98 1.58 28.62
C PHE A 32 20.72 2.92 28.51
N GLU A 33 21.87 2.95 27.84
CA GLU A 33 22.62 4.18 27.63
C GLU A 33 21.89 5.12 26.67
N PHE A 34 21.29 4.59 25.62
CA PHE A 34 20.46 5.35 24.70
C PHE A 34 19.28 6.01 25.44
N ASP A 35 18.53 5.23 26.24
CA ASP A 35 17.37 5.73 27.01
C ASP A 35 17.79 6.80 28.03
N ARG A 36 18.97 6.69 28.63
CA ARG A 36 19.51 7.70 29.54
C ARG A 36 19.76 9.03 28.83
N LEU A 37 20.41 8.99 27.66
CA LEU A 37 20.67 10.20 26.86
C LEU A 37 19.37 10.83 26.36
N LEU A 38 18.40 10.01 25.94
CA LEU A 38 17.09 10.47 25.49
C LEU A 38 16.31 11.16 26.61
N ARG A 39 16.34 10.59 27.81
CA ARG A 39 15.69 11.20 29.01
C ARG A 39 16.32 12.53 29.36
N GLU A 40 17.66 12.61 29.39
CA GLU A 40 18.37 13.85 29.61
C GLU A 40 17.95 14.95 28.61
N LEU A 41 17.87 14.59 27.31
CA LEU A 41 17.40 15.50 26.27
C LEU A 41 15.96 15.98 26.52
N GLN A 42 15.03 15.05 26.83
CA GLN A 42 13.63 15.36 27.12
C GLN A 42 13.47 16.31 28.32
N GLU A 43 14.22 16.10 29.41
CA GLU A 43 14.22 16.94 30.60
C GLU A 43 14.71 18.34 30.27
N LEU A 44 15.80 18.45 29.49
CA LEU A 44 16.35 19.75 29.08
C LEU A 44 15.42 20.52 28.15
N GLU A 45 14.80 19.84 27.16
CA GLU A 45 13.86 20.48 26.25
C GLU A 45 12.54 20.86 26.93
N ALA A 46 12.08 20.09 27.91
CA ALA A 46 10.92 20.45 28.73
C ALA A 46 11.19 21.67 29.64
N ALA A 47 12.39 21.78 30.16
CA ALA A 47 12.80 22.91 30.98
C ALA A 47 13.08 24.19 30.15
N HIS A 48 13.38 24.04 28.85
CA HIS A 48 13.76 25.09 27.93
C HIS A 48 12.96 25.05 26.63
N PRO A 49 11.63 25.34 26.65
CA PRO A 49 10.77 25.31 25.47
C PRO A 49 11.23 26.23 24.32
N GLU A 50 12.01 27.27 24.64
CA GLU A 50 12.60 28.18 23.65
C GLU A 50 13.60 27.50 22.71
N TYR A 51 14.10 26.31 23.08
CA TYR A 51 14.99 25.48 22.24
C TYR A 51 14.26 24.29 21.59
N ALA A 52 12.93 24.27 21.66
CA ALA A 52 12.15 23.19 21.04
C ALA A 52 12.44 23.07 19.53
N ASP A 53 12.57 21.84 19.06
CA ASP A 53 12.84 21.53 17.65
C ASP A 53 11.94 20.39 17.21
N PRO A 54 11.08 20.59 16.19
CA PRO A 54 10.19 19.55 15.68
C PRO A 54 10.94 18.33 15.11
N ASN A 55 12.24 18.47 14.86
CA ASN A 55 13.10 17.38 14.39
C ASN A 55 14.06 16.87 15.47
N SER A 56 13.78 17.14 16.75
CA SER A 56 14.53 16.53 17.86
C SER A 56 14.27 15.02 17.95
N PRO A 57 15.26 14.19 18.30
CA PRO A 57 15.03 12.78 18.62
C PRO A 57 13.99 12.54 19.71
N SER A 58 13.75 13.51 20.60
CA SER A 58 12.74 13.44 21.67
C SER A 58 11.30 13.30 21.14
N VAL A 59 10.99 13.87 19.95
CA VAL A 59 9.64 13.79 19.34
C VAL A 59 9.28 12.40 18.81
N ARG A 60 10.27 11.50 18.67
CA ARG A 60 10.04 10.12 18.22
C ARG A 60 9.19 9.29 19.18
N VAL A 61 9.03 9.74 20.41
CA VAL A 61 8.15 9.11 21.41
C VAL A 61 6.67 9.31 21.07
N GLY A 62 6.37 10.35 20.27
CA GLY A 62 5.02 10.71 19.85
C GLY A 62 4.19 11.31 20.99
N SER A 63 3.69 12.51 20.78
CA SER A 63 2.80 13.19 21.75
C SER A 63 1.63 13.88 21.05
N ASP A 64 1.66 13.97 19.71
CA ASP A 64 0.72 14.78 18.95
C ASP A 64 -0.57 14.00 18.69
N LEU A 65 -1.70 14.60 19.05
CA LEU A 65 -3.04 14.19 18.64
C LEU A 65 -3.45 15.06 17.46
N THR A 66 -3.65 14.43 16.31
CA THR A 66 -4.16 15.08 15.11
C THR A 66 -5.66 14.86 15.06
N ALA A 67 -6.45 15.92 14.92
CA ALA A 67 -7.90 15.79 14.77
C ALA A 67 -8.26 15.24 13.38
N GLU A 68 -7.48 15.63 12.36
CA GLU A 68 -7.72 15.28 10.96
C GLU A 68 -6.41 15.39 10.14
N PHE A 69 -6.27 14.59 9.08
CA PHE A 69 -5.11 14.70 8.18
C PHE A 69 -5.39 15.71 7.07
N ARG A 70 -4.56 16.73 6.98
CA ARG A 70 -4.62 17.71 5.91
C ARG A 70 -4.20 17.06 4.58
N THR A 71 -4.99 17.26 3.52
CA THR A 71 -4.61 16.87 2.16
C THR A 71 -3.62 17.87 1.57
N VAL A 72 -2.52 17.37 1.00
CA VAL A 72 -1.43 18.17 0.40
C VAL A 72 -1.17 17.70 -1.02
N LYS A 73 -1.00 18.63 -1.96
CA LYS A 73 -0.56 18.32 -3.33
C LYS A 73 0.92 17.95 -3.36
N HIS A 74 1.23 16.89 -4.11
CA HIS A 74 2.62 16.51 -4.38
C HIS A 74 3.31 17.53 -5.27
N ARG A 75 4.56 17.83 -4.95
CA ARG A 75 5.42 18.69 -5.80
C ARG A 75 5.74 17.97 -7.13
N TYR A 76 6.02 16.69 -7.05
CA TYR A 76 6.20 15.81 -8.19
C TYR A 76 5.15 14.68 -8.11
N ALA A 77 4.45 14.41 -9.22
CA ALA A 77 3.40 13.37 -9.22
C ALA A 77 3.94 12.00 -8.78
N MET A 78 3.20 11.29 -7.93
CA MET A 78 3.51 9.94 -7.46
C MET A 78 2.77 8.90 -8.32
N LEU A 79 3.28 8.67 -9.54
CA LEU A 79 2.68 7.76 -10.49
C LEU A 79 2.77 6.30 -10.01
N SER A 80 1.77 5.50 -10.37
CA SER A 80 1.82 4.05 -10.22
C SER A 80 2.77 3.44 -11.24
N LEU A 81 3.32 2.26 -10.95
CA LEU A 81 4.12 1.51 -11.93
C LEU A 81 3.21 0.65 -12.81
N GLY A 82 3.59 0.46 -14.08
CA GLY A 82 3.07 -0.63 -14.90
C GLY A 82 3.49 -1.98 -14.31
N ASN A 83 2.65 -3.01 -14.46
CA ASN A 83 2.99 -4.36 -14.00
C ASN A 83 3.28 -5.27 -15.18
N THR A 84 4.21 -6.21 -14.99
CA THR A 84 4.46 -7.38 -15.83
C THR A 84 4.40 -8.64 -14.97
N TYR A 85 4.00 -9.75 -15.56
CA TYR A 85 3.79 -11.03 -14.88
C TYR A 85 4.58 -12.18 -15.51
N SER A 86 5.30 -11.91 -16.61
CA SER A 86 6.18 -12.86 -17.27
C SER A 86 7.48 -12.21 -17.71
N LEU A 87 8.52 -13.01 -17.90
CA LEU A 87 9.79 -12.51 -18.44
C LEU A 87 9.63 -11.99 -19.86
N ASP A 88 8.73 -12.58 -20.67
CA ASP A 88 8.47 -12.11 -22.04
C ASP A 88 7.93 -10.68 -22.05
N GLU A 89 6.95 -10.36 -21.20
CA GLU A 89 6.44 -8.99 -21.05
C GLU A 89 7.52 -8.01 -20.57
N LEU A 90 8.38 -8.47 -19.66
CA LEU A 90 9.51 -7.66 -19.19
C LEU A 90 10.54 -7.43 -20.30
N HIS A 91 10.86 -8.46 -21.09
CA HIS A 91 11.77 -8.34 -22.23
C HIS A 91 11.21 -7.41 -23.32
N GLU A 92 9.89 -7.43 -23.57
CA GLU A 92 9.23 -6.47 -24.46
C GLU A 92 9.38 -5.03 -23.93
N PHE A 93 9.20 -4.83 -22.61
CA PHE A 93 9.42 -3.53 -21.97
C PHE A 93 10.84 -3.05 -22.15
N ILE A 94 11.86 -3.88 -21.87
CA ILE A 94 13.28 -3.56 -22.02
C ILE A 94 13.61 -3.27 -23.50
N GLY A 95 13.17 -4.13 -24.43
CA GLY A 95 13.38 -3.95 -25.87
C GLY A 95 12.76 -2.66 -26.42
N ARG A 96 11.64 -2.20 -25.84
CA ARG A 96 11.07 -0.88 -26.16
C ARG A 96 11.99 0.26 -25.71
N ILE A 97 12.51 0.18 -24.48
CA ILE A 97 13.44 1.20 -23.97
C ILE A 97 14.70 1.26 -24.82
N GLU A 98 15.29 0.13 -25.19
CA GLU A 98 16.49 0.06 -26.02
C GLU A 98 16.27 0.67 -27.44
N ARG A 99 15.09 0.49 -28.01
CA ARG A 99 14.72 1.13 -29.29
C ARG A 99 14.54 2.64 -29.18
N GLU A 100 14.00 3.15 -28.05
CA GLU A 100 13.68 4.57 -27.88
C GLU A 100 14.83 5.39 -27.30
N ALA A 101 15.62 4.82 -26.38
CA ALA A 101 16.69 5.52 -25.66
C ALA A 101 18.09 4.96 -25.94
N GLY A 102 18.22 3.86 -26.71
CA GLY A 102 19.47 3.14 -26.89
C GLY A 102 19.80 2.22 -25.71
N ALA A 103 20.99 1.64 -25.75
CA ALA A 103 21.49 0.78 -24.65
C ALA A 103 21.64 1.60 -23.37
N THR A 104 21.04 1.14 -22.28
CA THR A 104 21.06 1.81 -20.98
C THR A 104 21.21 0.79 -19.85
N ASP A 105 21.69 1.24 -18.70
CA ASP A 105 21.75 0.43 -17.50
C ASP A 105 20.41 0.48 -16.77
N TYR A 106 20.07 -0.61 -16.12
CA TYR A 106 18.87 -0.75 -15.27
C TYR A 106 19.27 -0.87 -13.80
N VAL A 107 18.45 -0.32 -12.92
CA VAL A 107 18.53 -0.61 -11.49
C VAL A 107 17.36 -1.50 -11.13
N CYS A 108 17.67 -2.70 -10.64
CA CYS A 108 16.69 -3.65 -10.11
C CYS A 108 16.62 -3.52 -8.60
N GLU A 109 15.41 -3.38 -8.08
CA GLU A 109 15.12 -3.17 -6.68
C GLU A 109 13.98 -4.10 -6.25
N LEU A 110 13.93 -4.45 -4.95
CA LEU A 110 12.78 -5.16 -4.42
C LEU A 110 11.53 -4.27 -4.48
N LYS A 111 10.41 -4.85 -4.86
CA LYS A 111 9.11 -4.22 -4.76
C LYS A 111 8.54 -4.49 -3.37
N PHE A 112 8.74 -3.54 -2.48
CA PHE A 112 8.22 -3.61 -1.11
C PHE A 112 6.70 -3.55 -1.10
N ASP A 113 6.07 -4.32 -0.22
CA ASP A 113 4.62 -4.35 -0.05
C ASP A 113 4.21 -3.62 1.24
N GLY A 114 4.04 -2.33 1.12
CA GLY A 114 3.71 -1.42 2.21
C GLY A 114 2.80 -0.27 1.78
N THR A 115 3.13 0.91 2.25
CA THR A 115 2.42 2.16 1.94
C THR A 115 3.41 3.20 1.44
N ALA A 116 3.23 3.65 0.19
CA ALA A 116 4.12 4.62 -0.44
C ALA A 116 4.05 5.98 0.25
N ILE A 117 5.23 6.59 0.42
CA ILE A 117 5.43 7.87 1.09
C ILE A 117 6.36 8.78 0.27
N SER A 118 6.11 10.09 0.29
CA SER A 118 7.05 11.13 -0.13
C SER A 118 7.48 11.94 1.08
N LEU A 119 8.79 12.02 1.28
CA LEU A 119 9.43 12.81 2.34
C LEU A 119 10.09 14.02 1.71
N THR A 120 9.73 15.22 2.17
CA THR A 120 10.36 16.47 1.73
C THR A 120 11.39 16.89 2.77
N TYR A 121 12.59 17.17 2.29
CA TYR A 121 13.67 17.73 3.09
C TYR A 121 13.96 19.16 2.62
N ASP A 122 14.06 20.06 3.60
CA ASP A 122 14.40 21.47 3.43
C ASP A 122 15.66 21.76 4.27
N HIS A 123 16.74 22.18 3.60
CA HIS A 123 18.06 22.39 4.21
C HIS A 123 18.51 21.21 5.11
N GLY A 124 18.31 19.97 4.60
CA GLY A 124 18.68 18.75 5.30
C GLY A 124 17.79 18.36 6.49
N ARG A 125 16.62 18.97 6.65
CA ARG A 125 15.66 18.71 7.73
C ARG A 125 14.33 18.20 7.19
N LEU A 126 13.76 17.17 7.80
CA LEU A 126 12.45 16.67 7.43
C LEU A 126 11.40 17.76 7.66
N SER A 127 10.86 18.31 6.57
CA SER A 127 9.83 19.35 6.60
C SER A 127 8.42 18.76 6.47
N GLN A 128 8.24 17.76 5.60
CA GLN A 128 6.92 17.19 5.31
C GLN A 128 7.01 15.71 4.92
N ALA A 129 5.94 14.93 5.25
CA ALA A 129 5.75 13.56 4.81
C ALA A 129 4.30 13.37 4.33
N VAL A 130 4.12 12.95 3.08
CA VAL A 130 2.81 12.87 2.42
C VAL A 130 2.59 11.48 1.84
N THR A 131 1.45 10.85 2.15
CA THR A 131 1.06 9.56 1.55
C THR A 131 0.82 9.74 0.05
N ARG A 132 0.93 8.66 -0.75
CA ARG A 132 0.70 8.73 -2.19
C ARG A 132 -0.67 9.31 -2.56
N GLY A 133 -1.73 8.98 -1.81
CA GLY A 133 -3.10 9.37 -2.15
C GLY A 133 -3.51 8.88 -3.54
N ASP A 134 -4.00 9.79 -4.37
CA ASP A 134 -4.36 9.52 -5.77
C ASP A 134 -3.18 9.71 -6.75
N GLY A 135 -2.00 10.05 -6.24
CA GLY A 135 -0.79 10.36 -7.00
C GLY A 135 -0.59 11.84 -7.31
N THR A 136 -1.63 12.67 -7.17
CA THR A 136 -1.58 14.14 -7.30
C THR A 136 -1.57 14.81 -5.93
N ALA A 137 -2.30 14.26 -4.97
CA ALA A 137 -2.38 14.73 -3.59
C ALA A 137 -2.50 13.55 -2.62
N GLY A 138 -2.04 13.73 -1.40
CA GLY A 138 -2.09 12.73 -0.33
C GLY A 138 -2.28 13.36 1.03
N ASP A 139 -2.37 12.53 2.06
CA ASP A 139 -2.55 12.99 3.44
C ASP A 139 -1.18 13.33 4.06
N ASP A 140 -1.11 14.48 4.73
CA ASP A 140 0.05 14.89 5.52
C ASP A 140 0.13 14.06 6.80
N VAL A 141 1.11 13.18 6.87
CA VAL A 141 1.37 12.27 7.99
C VAL A 141 2.69 12.57 8.69
N THR A 142 3.16 13.80 8.58
CA THR A 142 4.50 14.22 9.07
C THR A 142 4.71 13.90 10.54
N ALA A 143 3.71 14.16 11.40
CA ALA A 143 3.81 13.87 12.85
C ALA A 143 4.02 12.36 13.09
N ASN A 144 3.31 11.50 12.34
CA ASN A 144 3.43 10.06 12.45
C ASN A 144 4.76 9.55 11.92
N VAL A 145 5.21 10.07 10.75
CA VAL A 145 6.49 9.67 10.15
C VAL A 145 7.69 10.05 11.01
N ARG A 146 7.63 11.16 11.74
CA ARG A 146 8.69 11.53 12.69
C ARG A 146 8.95 10.48 13.77
N THR A 147 7.96 9.62 14.07
CA THR A 147 8.11 8.52 15.03
C THR A 147 8.82 7.30 14.45
N ILE A 148 8.95 7.20 13.12
CA ILE A 148 9.61 6.07 12.44
C ILE A 148 11.12 6.26 12.55
N ARG A 149 11.77 5.36 13.28
CA ARG A 149 13.18 5.52 13.66
C ARG A 149 14.16 5.41 12.51
N SER A 150 13.82 4.69 11.43
CA SER A 150 14.63 4.60 10.21
C SER A 150 14.54 5.82 9.28
N VAL A 151 13.65 6.79 9.57
CA VAL A 151 13.58 8.05 8.84
C VAL A 151 14.47 9.10 9.53
N PRO A 152 15.52 9.63 8.88
CA PRO A 152 16.34 10.67 9.48
C PRO A 152 15.54 11.98 9.61
N LEU A 153 15.48 12.58 10.79
CA LEU A 153 14.84 13.88 10.99
C LEU A 153 15.74 15.03 10.53
N VAL A 154 17.05 14.80 10.63
CA VAL A 154 18.11 15.70 10.15
C VAL A 154 19.12 14.83 9.40
N LEU A 155 19.50 15.27 8.22
CA LEU A 155 20.47 14.55 7.40
C LEU A 155 21.88 14.65 7.94
N SER A 156 22.68 13.64 7.64
CA SER A 156 24.12 13.59 7.90
C SER A 156 24.90 13.99 6.64
N GLY A 157 26.18 14.30 6.78
CA GLY A 157 27.05 14.58 5.63
C GLY A 157 26.74 15.90 4.95
N GLU A 158 27.20 16.01 3.71
CA GLU A 158 27.13 17.24 2.91
C GLU A 158 26.72 16.93 1.46
N GLY A 159 26.38 17.98 0.69
CA GLY A 159 26.08 17.88 -0.75
C GLY A 159 24.68 17.37 -1.08
N TYR A 160 23.74 17.47 -0.13
CA TYR A 160 22.31 17.31 -0.43
C TYR A 160 21.75 18.63 -0.99
N PRO A 161 20.73 18.55 -1.88
CA PRO A 161 20.05 19.76 -2.36
C PRO A 161 19.33 20.48 -1.22
N ASP A 162 19.21 21.81 -1.31
CA ASP A 162 18.50 22.61 -0.31
C ASP A 162 17.06 22.15 -0.14
N LEU A 163 16.38 21.78 -1.23
CA LEU A 163 15.01 21.30 -1.22
C LEU A 163 14.82 20.16 -2.20
N PHE A 164 14.46 18.98 -1.69
CA PHE A 164 14.20 17.79 -2.49
C PHE A 164 13.19 16.87 -1.82
N GLU A 165 12.64 15.94 -2.59
CA GLU A 165 11.84 14.82 -2.09
C GLU A 165 12.61 13.50 -2.20
N ILE A 166 12.41 12.62 -1.23
CA ILE A 166 12.81 11.23 -1.34
C ILE A 166 11.59 10.35 -1.08
N ARG A 167 11.39 9.35 -1.94
CA ARG A 167 10.24 8.46 -1.91
C ARG A 167 10.63 7.09 -1.45
N GLY A 168 9.71 6.45 -0.75
CA GLY A 168 9.91 5.13 -0.19
C GLY A 168 8.62 4.41 0.10
N GLU A 169 8.78 3.30 0.80
CA GLU A 169 7.69 2.48 1.30
C GLU A 169 7.78 2.39 2.81
N ILE A 170 6.67 2.72 3.48
CA ILE A 170 6.52 2.45 4.91
C ILE A 170 6.01 1.03 5.06
N LEU A 171 6.71 0.25 5.85
CA LEU A 171 6.56 -1.18 6.02
C LEU A 171 6.19 -1.52 7.47
N MET A 172 5.51 -2.63 7.65
CA MET A 172 5.44 -3.31 8.94
C MET A 172 6.25 -4.60 8.84
N PRO A 173 7.42 -4.67 9.52
CA PRO A 173 8.19 -5.90 9.60
C PRO A 173 7.36 -7.03 10.19
N TYR A 174 7.60 -8.29 9.78
CA TYR A 174 6.85 -9.45 10.26
C TYR A 174 6.86 -9.55 11.79
N ALA A 175 8.00 -9.33 12.44
CA ALA A 175 8.09 -9.36 13.90
C ALA A 175 7.17 -8.32 14.58
N SER A 176 7.03 -7.11 14.00
CA SER A 176 6.11 -6.08 14.50
C SER A 176 4.66 -6.44 14.24
N PHE A 177 4.36 -7.03 13.09
CA PHE A 177 3.02 -7.50 12.72
C PHE A 177 2.53 -8.62 13.63
N ASP A 178 3.38 -9.64 13.90
CA ASP A 178 3.04 -10.77 14.74
C ASP A 178 2.80 -10.33 16.19
N ARG A 179 3.67 -9.44 16.72
CA ARG A 179 3.48 -8.86 18.04
C ARG A 179 2.16 -8.08 18.14
N LEU A 180 1.87 -7.24 17.16
CA LEU A 180 0.65 -6.43 17.13
C LEU A 180 -0.61 -7.31 17.06
N ASN A 181 -0.59 -8.38 16.28
CA ASN A 181 -1.71 -9.31 16.21
C ASN A 181 -1.87 -10.14 17.50
N ALA A 182 -0.78 -10.52 18.16
CA ALA A 182 -0.85 -11.18 19.47
C ALA A 182 -1.46 -10.26 20.55
N GLU A 183 -1.11 -8.96 20.55
CA GLU A 183 -1.72 -7.95 21.43
C GLU A 183 -3.23 -7.81 21.18
N ARG A 184 -3.66 -7.76 19.91
CA ARG A 184 -5.07 -7.66 19.51
C ARG A 184 -5.86 -8.92 19.87
N GLU A 185 -5.29 -10.11 19.67
CA GLU A 185 -5.90 -11.38 20.06
C GLU A 185 -6.14 -11.43 21.57
N ALA A 186 -5.14 -11.02 22.37
CA ALA A 186 -5.26 -10.96 23.82
C ALA A 186 -6.33 -9.95 24.27
N ALA A 187 -6.56 -8.88 23.48
CA ALA A 187 -7.61 -7.89 23.74
C ALA A 187 -8.98 -8.26 23.17
N GLY A 188 -9.10 -9.39 22.45
CA GLY A 188 -10.34 -9.80 21.77
C GLY A 188 -10.71 -8.93 20.56
N GLU A 189 -9.74 -8.23 19.99
CA GLU A 189 -9.93 -7.37 18.82
C GLU A 189 -9.71 -8.14 17.50
N PRO A 190 -10.34 -7.70 16.38
CA PRO A 190 -10.08 -8.28 15.07
C PRO A 190 -8.61 -8.14 14.65
N LEU A 191 -8.02 -9.24 14.14
CA LEU A 191 -6.63 -9.24 13.70
C LEU A 191 -6.44 -8.45 12.40
N PHE A 192 -5.26 -7.89 12.21
CA PHE A 192 -4.86 -7.35 10.91
C PHE A 192 -4.66 -8.49 9.90
N ALA A 193 -5.18 -8.29 8.70
CA ALA A 193 -5.15 -9.31 7.66
C ALA A 193 -3.76 -9.57 7.06
N ASN A 194 -2.92 -8.52 6.97
CA ASN A 194 -1.56 -8.59 6.42
C ASN A 194 -0.72 -7.38 6.88
N PRO A 195 0.61 -7.45 6.76
CA PRO A 195 1.52 -6.38 7.18
C PRO A 195 1.27 -5.04 6.44
N ARG A 196 0.92 -5.08 5.14
CA ARG A 196 0.62 -3.88 4.36
C ARG A 196 -0.57 -3.11 4.92
N ASN A 197 -1.69 -3.79 5.18
CA ASN A 197 -2.88 -3.16 5.76
C ASN A 197 -2.60 -2.66 7.18
N ALA A 198 -1.82 -3.40 7.95
CA ALA A 198 -1.40 -2.99 9.29
C ALA A 198 -0.51 -1.74 9.24
N ALA A 199 0.43 -1.65 8.28
CA ALA A 199 1.26 -0.47 8.06
C ALA A 199 0.41 0.75 7.68
N ALA A 200 -0.46 0.61 6.66
CA ALA A 200 -1.33 1.69 6.19
C ALA A 200 -2.29 2.20 7.28
N GLY A 201 -2.93 1.28 8.01
CA GLY A 201 -3.83 1.63 9.11
C GLY A 201 -3.10 2.23 10.31
N THR A 202 -1.86 1.82 10.56
CA THR A 202 -1.01 2.41 11.61
C THR A 202 -0.58 3.82 11.24
N LEU A 203 -0.10 4.02 10.01
CA LEU A 203 0.36 5.33 9.55
C LEU A 203 -0.75 6.40 9.62
N LYS A 204 -2.00 6.00 9.53
CA LYS A 204 -3.18 6.87 9.59
C LYS A 204 -3.84 6.94 10.99
N GLN A 205 -3.15 6.54 12.04
CA GLN A 205 -3.63 6.77 13.41
C GLN A 205 -3.54 8.25 13.77
N LEU A 206 -4.56 8.76 14.46
CA LEU A 206 -4.60 10.16 14.89
C LEU A 206 -3.60 10.46 16.01
N SER A 207 -3.17 9.45 16.75
CA SER A 207 -2.17 9.56 17.81
C SER A 207 -0.81 9.07 17.33
N SER A 208 0.17 9.96 17.24
CA SER A 208 1.55 9.63 16.90
C SER A 208 2.21 8.72 17.95
N ALA A 209 1.78 8.78 19.22
CA ALA A 209 2.22 7.87 20.27
C ALA A 209 1.81 6.41 20.02
N VAL A 210 0.65 6.18 19.40
CA VAL A 210 0.22 4.84 18.97
C VAL A 210 1.10 4.36 17.82
N VAL A 211 1.41 5.23 16.85
CA VAL A 211 2.28 4.92 15.72
C VAL A 211 3.69 4.52 16.19
N ALA A 212 4.27 5.30 17.12
CA ALA A 212 5.60 5.06 17.67
C ALA A 212 5.75 3.63 18.26
N ARG A 213 4.71 3.13 18.94
CA ARG A 213 4.74 1.80 19.59
C ARG A 213 4.58 0.63 18.61
N ARG A 214 3.99 0.86 17.43
CA ARG A 214 3.67 -0.21 16.49
C ARG A 214 4.84 -0.68 15.63
N GLY A 215 5.98 0.01 15.67
CA GLY A 215 7.23 -0.45 15.07
C GLY A 215 7.20 -0.48 13.53
N LEU A 216 6.74 0.61 12.91
CA LEU A 216 6.87 0.82 11.47
C LEU A 216 8.33 1.02 11.07
N ASP A 217 8.65 0.63 9.85
CA ASP A 217 9.93 0.84 9.19
C ASP A 217 9.73 1.58 7.86
N CYS A 218 10.79 2.19 7.32
CA CYS A 218 10.73 2.92 6.06
C CYS A 218 11.98 2.61 5.23
N THR A 219 11.79 2.13 4.01
CA THR A 219 12.87 1.93 3.02
C THR A 219 12.65 2.88 1.87
N LEU A 220 13.70 3.64 1.51
CA LEU A 220 13.62 4.68 0.50
C LEU A 220 14.25 4.19 -0.80
N TYR A 221 13.66 4.57 -1.95
CA TYR A 221 14.00 4.01 -3.25
C TYR A 221 14.03 5.00 -4.41
N GLN A 222 13.78 6.30 -4.17
CA GLN A 222 13.84 7.28 -5.27
C GLN A 222 13.98 8.71 -4.76
N LEU A 223 15.00 9.43 -5.23
CA LEU A 223 15.08 10.87 -5.09
C LEU A 223 14.29 11.56 -6.20
N ALA A 224 13.69 12.69 -5.87
CA ALA A 224 13.02 13.59 -6.81
C ALA A 224 13.40 15.04 -6.46
N GLY A 225 13.90 15.78 -7.45
CA GLY A 225 14.37 17.16 -7.30
C GLY A 225 14.95 17.64 -8.60
N ASP A 226 15.10 18.98 -8.71
CA ASP A 226 15.64 19.61 -9.91
C ASP A 226 17.19 19.59 -9.91
N ASP A 227 17.80 19.66 -8.71
CA ASP A 227 19.25 19.77 -8.50
C ASP A 227 19.84 18.51 -7.84
N LEU A 228 19.48 17.31 -8.36
CA LEU A 228 20.06 16.07 -7.87
C LEU A 228 21.55 15.97 -8.19
N PRO A 229 22.40 15.40 -7.31
CA PRO A 229 23.86 15.40 -7.47
C PRO A 229 24.33 14.67 -8.73
N TYR A 230 23.62 13.62 -9.17
CA TYR A 230 24.05 12.77 -10.29
C TYR A 230 22.92 12.56 -11.30
N ASP A 231 23.26 12.36 -12.58
CA ASP A 231 22.31 11.90 -13.62
C ASP A 231 22.07 10.37 -13.54
N SER A 232 22.43 9.74 -12.44
CA SER A 232 22.35 8.31 -12.18
C SER A 232 21.50 8.03 -10.94
N HIS A 233 20.46 7.22 -11.11
CA HIS A 233 19.61 6.77 -10.01
C HIS A 233 20.39 5.98 -8.96
N TRP A 234 21.26 5.08 -9.43
CA TRP A 234 22.11 4.31 -8.54
C TRP A 234 23.02 5.19 -7.68
N GLU A 235 23.74 6.13 -8.30
CA GLU A 235 24.64 7.01 -7.58
C GLU A 235 23.90 7.94 -6.61
N ASN A 236 22.74 8.44 -7.00
CA ASN A 236 21.90 9.22 -6.10
C ASN A 236 21.44 8.41 -4.89
N LEU A 237 21.10 7.13 -5.04
CA LEU A 237 20.72 6.27 -3.90
C LEU A 237 21.93 5.94 -3.01
N GLN A 238 23.14 5.73 -3.59
CA GLN A 238 24.36 5.57 -2.78
C GLN A 238 24.62 6.86 -1.98
N LYS A 239 24.49 8.03 -2.62
CA LYS A 239 24.65 9.32 -1.94
C LYS A 239 23.61 9.53 -0.84
N ALA A 240 22.35 9.11 -1.07
CA ALA A 240 21.32 9.15 -0.05
C ALA A 240 21.66 8.31 1.20
N ARG A 241 22.36 7.17 1.04
CA ARG A 241 22.88 6.41 2.20
C ARG A 241 23.87 7.23 3.04
N GLU A 242 24.76 7.97 2.39
CA GLU A 242 25.71 8.85 3.09
C GLU A 242 25.00 9.96 3.90
N TRP A 243 23.83 10.40 3.43
CA TRP A 243 22.98 11.36 4.15
C TRP A 243 22.18 10.73 5.30
N GLY A 244 22.28 9.41 5.51
CA GLY A 244 21.62 8.68 6.59
C GLY A 244 20.27 8.05 6.22
N PHE A 245 19.90 8.03 4.97
CA PHE A 245 18.68 7.33 4.53
C PHE A 245 18.85 5.82 4.51
N LYS A 246 17.81 5.11 4.95
CA LYS A 246 17.72 3.65 4.81
C LYS A 246 17.37 3.29 3.35
N ILE A 247 18.38 2.94 2.59
CA ILE A 247 18.27 2.41 1.24
C ILE A 247 18.49 0.90 1.29
N SER A 248 17.65 0.11 0.60
CA SER A 248 17.81 -1.35 0.55
C SER A 248 19.19 -1.75 0.08
N ASN A 249 19.75 -2.81 0.68
CA ASN A 249 20.96 -3.45 0.17
C ASN A 249 20.63 -4.45 -0.95
N GLU A 250 19.37 -4.85 -1.05
CA GLU A 250 18.82 -5.77 -2.02
C GLU A 250 18.46 -5.04 -3.32
N MET A 251 19.47 -4.35 -3.90
CA MET A 251 19.35 -3.67 -5.18
C MET A 251 20.62 -3.91 -6.01
N ARG A 252 20.50 -3.87 -7.32
CA ARG A 252 21.59 -4.15 -8.23
C ARG A 252 21.50 -3.31 -9.50
N ILE A 253 22.64 -2.80 -9.98
CA ILE A 253 22.74 -2.25 -11.33
C ILE A 253 22.93 -3.41 -12.32
N CYS A 254 22.09 -3.47 -13.35
CA CYS A 254 22.07 -4.50 -14.38
C CYS A 254 22.33 -3.86 -15.75
N ARG A 255 23.29 -4.42 -16.50
CA ARG A 255 23.73 -3.93 -17.81
C ARG A 255 23.26 -4.81 -18.97
N SER A 256 22.50 -5.85 -18.67
CA SER A 256 21.92 -6.76 -19.65
C SER A 256 20.64 -7.39 -19.14
N ILE A 257 19.79 -7.86 -20.07
CA ILE A 257 18.56 -8.60 -19.76
C ILE A 257 18.89 -9.82 -18.89
N ALA A 258 19.94 -10.56 -19.21
CA ALA A 258 20.33 -11.74 -18.43
C ALA A 258 20.61 -11.43 -16.96
N GLN A 259 21.21 -10.26 -16.66
CA GLN A 259 21.43 -9.83 -15.26
C GLN A 259 20.13 -9.42 -14.56
N VAL A 260 19.15 -8.90 -15.30
CA VAL A 260 17.81 -8.61 -14.76
C VAL A 260 17.10 -9.91 -14.42
N ASP A 261 17.11 -10.89 -15.33
CA ASP A 261 16.51 -12.20 -15.14
C ASP A 261 17.12 -12.95 -13.94
N GLU A 262 18.45 -12.92 -13.82
CA GLU A 262 19.18 -13.49 -12.68
C GLU A 262 18.75 -12.86 -11.35
N PHE A 263 18.59 -11.53 -11.31
CA PHE A 263 18.14 -10.82 -10.12
C PHE A 263 16.70 -11.23 -9.74
N ILE A 264 15.83 -11.34 -10.73
CA ILE A 264 14.42 -11.76 -10.52
C ILE A 264 14.36 -13.20 -10.00
N ALA A 265 15.07 -14.13 -10.65
CA ALA A 265 15.10 -15.53 -10.25
C ALA A 265 15.64 -15.71 -8.83
N HIS A 266 16.71 -14.98 -8.48
CA HIS A 266 17.26 -15.00 -7.12
C HIS A 266 16.22 -14.57 -6.09
N TRP A 267 15.52 -13.47 -6.32
CA TRP A 267 14.59 -12.93 -5.33
C TRP A 267 13.22 -13.62 -5.32
N ASP A 268 12.83 -14.29 -6.39
CA ASP A 268 11.63 -15.14 -6.35
C ASP A 268 11.77 -16.28 -5.32
N GLU A 269 12.99 -16.82 -5.15
CA GLU A 269 13.31 -17.82 -4.13
C GLU A 269 13.64 -17.22 -2.76
N ALA A 270 14.49 -16.18 -2.73
CA ALA A 270 15.09 -15.66 -1.51
C ALA A 270 14.13 -14.74 -0.71
N ARG A 271 13.07 -14.21 -1.31
CA ARG A 271 12.14 -13.25 -0.67
C ARG A 271 11.50 -13.76 0.61
N SER A 272 11.30 -15.07 0.74
CA SER A 272 10.74 -15.68 1.94
C SER A 272 11.60 -15.52 3.21
N ARG A 273 12.87 -15.15 3.04
CA ARG A 273 13.84 -14.93 4.14
C ARG A 273 13.91 -13.47 4.58
N LEU A 274 13.23 -12.57 3.84
CA LEU A 274 13.21 -11.15 4.17
C LEU A 274 12.37 -10.90 5.43
N PRO A 275 12.71 -9.93 6.27
CA PRO A 275 11.93 -9.59 7.46
C PRO A 275 10.68 -8.76 7.16
N PHE A 276 10.38 -8.48 5.91
CA PHE A 276 9.28 -7.66 5.43
C PHE A 276 8.68 -8.21 4.14
N PRO A 277 7.40 -7.94 3.84
CA PRO A 277 6.74 -8.42 2.64
C PRO A 277 7.25 -7.72 1.37
N THR A 278 7.42 -8.53 0.30
CA THR A 278 7.76 -8.06 -1.06
C THR A 278 6.91 -8.81 -2.07
N ASP A 279 6.41 -8.12 -3.10
CA ASP A 279 5.52 -8.68 -4.11
C ASP A 279 6.12 -8.77 -5.51
N GLY A 280 7.41 -8.39 -5.66
CA GLY A 280 8.08 -8.41 -6.95
C GLY A 280 9.43 -7.69 -6.95
N VAL A 281 9.82 -7.31 -8.15
CA VAL A 281 11.01 -6.52 -8.45
C VAL A 281 10.59 -5.28 -9.25
N VAL A 282 11.22 -4.15 -9.00
CA VAL A 282 11.06 -2.95 -9.82
C VAL A 282 12.31 -2.79 -10.67
N VAL A 283 12.13 -2.72 -11.98
CA VAL A 283 13.20 -2.46 -12.96
C VAL A 283 13.07 -1.01 -13.42
N LYS A 284 14.11 -0.23 -13.22
CA LYS A 284 14.15 1.21 -13.54
C LYS A 284 15.33 1.52 -14.44
N VAL A 285 15.14 2.36 -15.45
CA VAL A 285 16.25 2.94 -16.21
C VAL A 285 17.14 3.76 -15.28
N ASN A 286 18.45 3.60 -15.34
CA ASN A 286 19.37 4.22 -14.41
C ASN A 286 19.54 5.74 -14.66
N ARG A 287 19.74 6.18 -15.90
CA ARG A 287 20.02 7.59 -16.23
C ARG A 287 18.75 8.45 -16.21
N TYR A 288 18.80 9.56 -15.47
CA TYR A 288 17.67 10.50 -15.43
C TYR A 288 17.43 11.21 -16.77
N ALA A 289 18.48 11.46 -17.57
CA ALA A 289 18.33 11.97 -18.92
C ALA A 289 17.48 11.07 -19.81
N ASP A 290 17.72 9.74 -19.75
CA ASP A 290 16.91 8.76 -20.48
C ASP A 290 15.47 8.69 -19.95
N ARG A 291 15.28 8.79 -18.63
CA ARG A 291 13.94 8.85 -18.02
C ARG A 291 13.14 10.06 -18.52
N ARG A 292 13.78 11.23 -18.65
CA ARG A 292 13.14 12.44 -19.17
C ARG A 292 12.76 12.26 -20.64
N ALA A 293 13.62 11.65 -21.44
CA ALA A 293 13.35 11.38 -22.86
C ALA A 293 12.20 10.38 -23.06
N LEU A 294 12.15 9.30 -22.26
CA LEU A 294 11.09 8.29 -22.29
C LEU A 294 9.75 8.82 -21.79
N GLY A 295 9.78 9.75 -20.82
CA GLY A 295 8.60 10.38 -20.25
C GLY A 295 7.68 9.43 -19.46
N SER A 296 6.41 9.84 -19.38
CA SER A 296 5.38 9.11 -18.63
C SER A 296 4.05 9.15 -19.37
N THR A 297 3.21 8.16 -19.15
CA THR A 297 1.78 8.20 -19.47
C THR A 297 1.02 8.93 -18.36
N ALA A 298 -0.27 9.15 -18.53
CA ALA A 298 -1.12 9.72 -17.47
C ALA A 298 -1.16 8.87 -16.18
N LYS A 299 -0.78 7.59 -16.24
CA LYS A 299 -0.90 6.65 -15.12
C LYS A 299 0.44 6.09 -14.62
N ALA A 300 1.44 5.96 -15.50
CA ALA A 300 2.68 5.27 -15.20
C ALA A 300 3.89 5.87 -15.92
N PRO A 301 5.10 5.83 -15.33
CA PRO A 301 6.33 6.17 -16.02
C PRO A 301 6.63 5.13 -17.11
N ARG A 302 7.23 5.58 -18.22
CA ARG A 302 7.64 4.70 -19.32
C ARG A 302 9.03 4.09 -19.11
N TRP A 303 9.77 4.58 -18.14
CA TRP A 303 11.14 4.20 -17.79
C TRP A 303 11.25 3.23 -16.60
N ALA A 304 10.12 2.82 -16.02
CA ALA A 304 10.10 1.86 -14.92
C ALA A 304 8.91 0.92 -15.05
N VAL A 305 9.11 -0.32 -14.60
CA VAL A 305 8.08 -1.36 -14.56
C VAL A 305 8.24 -2.21 -13.31
N ALA A 306 7.15 -2.73 -12.78
CA ALA A 306 7.13 -3.71 -11.72
C ALA A 306 6.93 -5.11 -12.31
N TYR A 307 7.91 -5.99 -12.13
CA TYR A 307 7.73 -7.43 -12.33
C TYR A 307 7.16 -8.03 -11.05
N LYS A 308 5.99 -8.61 -11.15
CA LYS A 308 5.35 -9.27 -10.00
C LYS A 308 5.68 -10.74 -9.99
N PHE A 309 6.15 -11.23 -8.83
CA PHE A 309 6.32 -12.66 -8.62
C PHE A 309 5.01 -13.40 -8.79
N LYS A 310 5.08 -14.66 -9.15
CA LYS A 310 3.89 -15.51 -9.20
C LYS A 310 3.23 -15.50 -7.83
N ALA A 311 1.92 -15.27 -7.84
CA ALA A 311 1.14 -15.31 -6.61
C ALA A 311 1.17 -16.73 -6.04
N GLU A 312 1.28 -16.80 -4.71
CA GLU A 312 1.09 -18.06 -4.00
C GLU A 312 -0.30 -18.61 -4.30
N GLN A 313 -0.38 -19.91 -4.59
CA GLN A 313 -1.63 -20.60 -4.82
C GLN A 313 -1.88 -21.60 -3.70
N ALA A 314 -3.13 -21.68 -3.25
CA ALA A 314 -3.58 -22.70 -2.31
C ALA A 314 -4.68 -23.55 -2.96
N LEU A 315 -4.67 -24.84 -2.64
CA LEU A 315 -5.69 -25.78 -3.11
C LEU A 315 -6.74 -25.98 -2.01
N THR A 316 -8.02 -25.71 -2.34
CA THR A 316 -9.13 -25.85 -1.38
C THR A 316 -10.40 -26.37 -2.06
N GLU A 317 -11.42 -26.77 -1.29
CA GLU A 317 -12.69 -27.26 -1.80
C GLU A 317 -13.69 -26.11 -2.03
N LEU A 318 -14.35 -26.10 -3.19
CA LEU A 318 -15.47 -25.22 -3.52
C LEU A 318 -16.76 -25.75 -2.89
N LEU A 319 -17.27 -25.06 -1.86
CA LEU A 319 -18.45 -25.48 -1.10
C LEU A 319 -19.75 -25.01 -1.77
N SER A 320 -19.82 -23.76 -2.18
CA SER A 320 -20.98 -23.15 -2.83
C SER A 320 -20.58 -21.89 -3.61
N VAL A 321 -21.52 -21.37 -4.42
CA VAL A 321 -21.35 -20.10 -5.15
C VAL A 321 -22.51 -19.18 -4.81
N ASP A 322 -22.19 -18.00 -4.27
CA ASP A 322 -23.13 -16.91 -4.08
C ASP A 322 -23.05 -15.92 -5.24
N PHE A 323 -24.08 -15.11 -5.40
CA PHE A 323 -24.12 -14.08 -6.42
C PHE A 323 -24.34 -12.71 -5.80
N GLN A 324 -23.45 -11.77 -6.09
CA GLN A 324 -23.52 -10.39 -5.61
C GLN A 324 -23.93 -9.44 -6.74
N VAL A 325 -24.89 -8.56 -6.45
CA VAL A 325 -25.37 -7.53 -7.40
C VAL A 325 -24.67 -6.21 -7.07
N GLY A 326 -23.90 -5.69 -8.02
CA GLY A 326 -23.24 -4.39 -7.87
C GLY A 326 -24.15 -3.21 -8.22
N ARG A 327 -23.69 -1.98 -7.96
CA ARG A 327 -24.42 -0.72 -8.21
C ARG A 327 -24.88 -0.52 -9.66
N THR A 328 -24.20 -1.13 -10.61
CA THR A 328 -24.55 -1.07 -12.05
C THR A 328 -25.46 -2.22 -12.49
N GLY A 329 -25.91 -3.06 -11.56
CA GLY A 329 -26.66 -4.27 -11.85
C GLY A 329 -25.80 -5.48 -12.23
N ALA A 330 -24.48 -5.32 -12.38
CA ALA A 330 -23.59 -6.43 -12.69
C ALA A 330 -23.66 -7.51 -11.60
N VAL A 331 -23.89 -8.77 -12.02
CA VAL A 331 -23.98 -9.93 -11.14
C VAL A 331 -22.63 -10.65 -11.15
N THR A 332 -22.00 -10.69 -9.99
CA THR A 332 -20.67 -11.29 -9.81
C THR A 332 -20.78 -12.57 -8.97
N PRO A 333 -20.35 -13.72 -9.49
CA PRO A 333 -20.30 -14.97 -8.75
C PRO A 333 -19.12 -14.97 -7.78
N VAL A 334 -19.37 -15.39 -6.55
CA VAL A 334 -18.37 -15.50 -5.47
C VAL A 334 -18.40 -16.91 -4.90
N ALA A 335 -17.27 -17.59 -5.00
CA ALA A 335 -17.08 -18.92 -4.41
C ALA A 335 -16.97 -18.85 -2.91
N ASN A 336 -17.69 -19.69 -2.18
CA ASN A 336 -17.47 -20.02 -0.78
C ASN A 336 -16.58 -21.27 -0.71
N LEU A 337 -15.50 -21.18 0.03
CA LEU A 337 -14.43 -22.18 0.06
C LEU A 337 -14.27 -22.78 1.44
N ALA A 338 -13.80 -24.02 1.51
CA ALA A 338 -13.22 -24.53 2.74
C ALA A 338 -12.06 -23.61 3.16
N PRO A 339 -11.96 -23.24 4.45
CA PRO A 339 -10.92 -22.30 4.90
C PRO A 339 -9.52 -22.80 4.54
N VAL A 340 -8.72 -21.95 3.89
CA VAL A 340 -7.34 -22.27 3.50
C VAL A 340 -6.42 -21.12 3.81
N GLN A 341 -5.20 -21.42 4.25
CA GLN A 341 -4.16 -20.42 4.46
C GLN A 341 -3.55 -20.01 3.11
N LEU A 342 -3.47 -18.72 2.86
CA LEU A 342 -2.92 -18.17 1.62
C LEU A 342 -2.33 -16.78 1.88
N ALA A 343 -1.04 -16.62 1.64
CA ALA A 343 -0.31 -15.37 1.85
C ALA A 343 -0.63 -14.74 3.23
N GLY A 344 -0.43 -15.52 4.31
CA GLY A 344 -0.58 -15.09 5.70
C GLY A 344 -2.02 -14.84 6.18
N THR A 345 -3.05 -15.18 5.39
CA THR A 345 -4.45 -15.01 5.81
C THR A 345 -5.29 -16.24 5.52
N THR A 346 -6.37 -16.43 6.29
CA THR A 346 -7.35 -17.48 6.03
C THR A 346 -8.35 -17.01 4.96
N VAL A 347 -8.32 -17.64 3.78
CA VAL A 347 -9.26 -17.38 2.69
C VAL A 347 -10.45 -18.33 2.82
N LYS A 348 -11.67 -17.76 2.78
CA LYS A 348 -12.95 -18.47 2.80
C LYS A 348 -13.82 -18.14 1.60
N ARG A 349 -13.50 -17.08 0.86
CA ARG A 349 -14.25 -16.61 -0.30
C ARG A 349 -13.29 -16.15 -1.40
N ALA A 350 -13.66 -16.41 -2.66
CA ALA A 350 -12.88 -15.98 -3.83
C ALA A 350 -13.82 -15.58 -4.98
N THR A 351 -13.40 -14.61 -5.79
CA THR A 351 -14.20 -14.22 -6.96
C THR A 351 -14.08 -15.26 -8.08
N LEU A 352 -15.17 -15.48 -8.78
CA LEU A 352 -15.24 -16.23 -10.02
C LEU A 352 -15.42 -15.31 -11.25
N HIS A 353 -15.28 -14.01 -11.05
CA HIS A 353 -15.38 -12.93 -12.03
C HIS A 353 -16.73 -12.87 -12.78
N ASN A 354 -17.08 -13.88 -13.58
CA ASN A 354 -18.28 -13.92 -14.41
C ASN A 354 -18.62 -15.36 -14.87
N ALA A 355 -19.72 -15.51 -15.62
CA ALA A 355 -20.17 -16.81 -16.13
C ALA A 355 -19.17 -17.45 -17.12
N GLU A 356 -18.48 -16.66 -17.96
CA GLU A 356 -17.50 -17.17 -18.92
C GLU A 356 -16.30 -17.80 -18.21
N GLN A 357 -15.82 -17.19 -17.15
CA GLN A 357 -14.72 -17.74 -16.34
C GLN A 357 -15.13 -19.09 -15.71
N ILE A 358 -16.36 -19.19 -15.19
CA ILE A 358 -16.89 -20.45 -14.64
C ILE A 358 -16.92 -21.54 -15.72
N ALA A 359 -17.43 -21.21 -16.90
CA ALA A 359 -17.50 -22.16 -18.04
C ALA A 359 -16.10 -22.52 -18.55
N GLN A 360 -15.19 -21.56 -18.69
CA GLN A 360 -13.83 -21.78 -19.17
C GLN A 360 -13.03 -22.70 -18.24
N LEU A 361 -13.22 -22.57 -16.93
CA LEU A 361 -12.58 -23.40 -15.92
C LEU A 361 -13.33 -24.73 -15.67
N ASP A 362 -14.50 -24.94 -16.28
CA ASP A 362 -15.40 -26.06 -16.02
C ASP A 362 -15.59 -26.32 -14.51
N ILE A 363 -15.95 -25.27 -13.78
CA ILE A 363 -16.08 -25.32 -12.32
C ILE A 363 -17.34 -26.07 -11.94
N ARG A 364 -17.21 -26.96 -10.93
CA ARG A 364 -18.31 -27.72 -10.33
C ARG A 364 -18.29 -27.63 -8.82
N LEU A 365 -19.44 -27.73 -8.17
CA LEU A 365 -19.50 -27.79 -6.71
C LEU A 365 -18.78 -29.04 -6.19
N GLY A 366 -18.02 -28.87 -5.12
CA GLY A 366 -17.18 -29.92 -4.55
C GLY A 366 -15.84 -30.14 -5.25
N ASP A 367 -15.51 -29.35 -6.30
CA ASP A 367 -14.18 -29.38 -6.91
C ASP A 367 -13.09 -28.88 -5.94
N ARG A 368 -11.89 -29.44 -6.10
CA ARG A 368 -10.68 -28.85 -5.54
C ARG A 368 -10.21 -27.76 -6.49
N VAL A 369 -10.14 -26.53 -6.00
CA VAL A 369 -9.84 -25.35 -6.81
C VAL A 369 -8.55 -24.66 -6.32
N TYR A 370 -7.76 -24.19 -7.28
CA TYR A 370 -6.61 -23.34 -7.00
C TYR A 370 -7.07 -21.91 -6.78
N VAL A 371 -6.67 -21.34 -5.64
CA VAL A 371 -6.99 -19.97 -5.25
C VAL A 371 -5.71 -19.18 -5.14
N GLU A 372 -5.67 -18.00 -5.72
CA GLU A 372 -4.59 -17.02 -5.54
C GLU A 372 -5.15 -15.66 -5.14
N LYS A 373 -4.34 -14.81 -4.54
CA LYS A 373 -4.71 -13.40 -4.30
C LYS A 373 -4.29 -12.54 -5.48
N GLY A 374 -5.25 -12.05 -6.25
CA GLY A 374 -5.02 -11.08 -7.32
C GLY A 374 -4.56 -9.74 -6.74
N GLY A 375 -3.36 -9.29 -7.13
CA GLY A 375 -2.74 -8.09 -6.55
C GLY A 375 -2.55 -8.20 -5.04
N GLU A 376 -2.44 -9.43 -4.52
CA GLU A 376 -2.25 -9.80 -3.11
C GLU A 376 -3.43 -9.45 -2.16
N ILE A 377 -4.54 -8.95 -2.67
CA ILE A 377 -5.67 -8.48 -1.85
C ILE A 377 -6.92 -9.32 -2.08
N ILE A 378 -7.37 -9.48 -3.34
CA ILE A 378 -8.64 -10.12 -3.66
C ILE A 378 -8.42 -11.58 -4.08
N PRO A 379 -8.92 -12.57 -3.31
CA PRO A 379 -8.84 -13.97 -3.71
C PRO A 379 -9.64 -14.23 -4.99
N LYS A 380 -9.05 -14.96 -5.93
CA LYS A 380 -9.70 -15.42 -7.17
C LYS A 380 -9.40 -16.90 -7.42
N ILE A 381 -10.32 -17.59 -8.06
CA ILE A 381 -10.08 -18.96 -8.53
C ILE A 381 -9.38 -18.90 -9.88
N THR A 382 -8.28 -19.64 -10.02
CA THR A 382 -7.44 -19.68 -11.22
C THR A 382 -7.46 -21.01 -11.94
N GLY A 383 -7.93 -22.08 -11.29
CA GLY A 383 -7.97 -23.40 -11.89
C GLY A 383 -8.71 -24.42 -11.05
N VAL A 384 -8.90 -25.60 -11.62
CA VAL A 384 -9.50 -26.78 -10.99
C VAL A 384 -8.49 -27.92 -11.02
N ASP A 385 -8.37 -28.65 -9.91
CA ASP A 385 -7.64 -29.93 -9.88
C ASP A 385 -8.53 -31.06 -10.40
N PHE A 386 -8.50 -31.27 -11.70
CA PHE A 386 -9.31 -32.30 -12.36
C PHE A 386 -8.95 -33.71 -11.91
N ALA A 387 -7.75 -33.96 -11.39
CA ALA A 387 -7.34 -35.27 -10.89
C ALA A 387 -8.10 -35.70 -9.63
N GLN A 388 -8.55 -34.72 -8.85
CA GLN A 388 -9.32 -34.96 -7.62
C GLN A 388 -10.84 -34.75 -7.80
N ARG A 389 -11.30 -34.54 -9.04
CA ARG A 389 -12.73 -34.32 -9.32
C ARG A 389 -13.54 -35.62 -9.10
N LYS A 390 -14.67 -35.49 -8.41
CA LYS A 390 -15.60 -36.59 -8.19
C LYS A 390 -16.31 -36.98 -9.52
N ALA A 391 -16.44 -38.27 -9.78
CA ALA A 391 -17.02 -38.77 -11.03
C ALA A 391 -18.50 -38.38 -11.22
N ASP A 392 -19.24 -38.15 -10.15
CA ASP A 392 -20.65 -37.76 -10.11
C ASP A 392 -20.88 -36.24 -10.09
N SER A 393 -19.81 -35.44 -10.18
CA SER A 393 -19.92 -33.98 -10.19
C SER A 393 -20.67 -33.48 -11.42
N ARG A 394 -21.55 -32.49 -11.22
CA ARG A 394 -22.34 -31.88 -12.30
C ARG A 394 -21.81 -30.49 -12.63
N PRO A 395 -21.88 -30.06 -13.92
CA PRO A 395 -21.57 -28.70 -14.32
C PRO A 395 -22.35 -27.69 -13.48
N PHE A 396 -21.70 -26.57 -13.14
CA PHE A 396 -22.35 -25.48 -12.43
C PHE A 396 -23.28 -24.71 -13.37
N GLU A 397 -24.56 -24.60 -13.00
CA GLU A 397 -25.53 -23.82 -13.76
C GLU A 397 -25.58 -22.38 -13.22
N TYR A 398 -25.36 -21.41 -14.10
CA TYR A 398 -25.43 -20.00 -13.74
C TYR A 398 -26.91 -19.57 -13.56
N ILE A 399 -27.13 -18.64 -12.62
CA ILE A 399 -28.49 -18.15 -12.34
C ILE A 399 -29.05 -17.35 -13.51
N THR A 400 -30.34 -17.43 -13.70
CA THR A 400 -31.08 -16.73 -14.77
C THR A 400 -31.90 -15.54 -14.25
N VAL A 401 -32.07 -15.45 -12.94
CA VAL A 401 -32.81 -14.38 -12.24
C VAL A 401 -31.94 -13.71 -11.20
N CYS A 402 -32.22 -12.44 -10.93
CA CYS A 402 -31.52 -11.67 -9.91
C CYS A 402 -31.76 -12.29 -8.53
N PRO A 403 -30.69 -12.57 -7.74
CA PRO A 403 -30.82 -13.21 -6.43
C PRO A 403 -31.50 -12.32 -5.37
N VAL A 404 -31.61 -11.01 -5.65
CA VAL A 404 -32.21 -10.05 -4.71
C VAL A 404 -33.65 -9.70 -5.08
N CYS A 405 -33.91 -9.33 -6.34
CA CYS A 405 -35.23 -8.84 -6.74
C CYS A 405 -36.00 -9.77 -7.68
N GLY A 406 -35.49 -10.96 -8.03
CA GLY A 406 -36.15 -11.96 -8.87
C GLY A 406 -36.28 -11.58 -10.36
N THR A 407 -35.83 -10.40 -10.77
CA THR A 407 -35.93 -9.94 -12.16
C THR A 407 -35.02 -10.81 -13.07
N PRO A 408 -35.50 -11.24 -14.25
CA PRO A 408 -34.67 -11.96 -15.23
C PRO A 408 -33.38 -11.18 -15.55
N LEU A 409 -32.25 -11.88 -15.54
CA LEU A 409 -30.95 -11.28 -15.86
C LEU A 409 -30.82 -11.12 -17.38
N VAL A 410 -30.13 -10.04 -17.77
CA VAL A 410 -29.82 -9.79 -19.18
C VAL A 410 -28.33 -9.83 -19.39
N ARG A 411 -27.91 -10.26 -20.58
CA ARG A 411 -26.52 -10.17 -21.02
C ARG A 411 -26.49 -9.32 -22.29
N TYR A 412 -25.70 -8.25 -22.24
CA TYR A 412 -25.54 -7.38 -23.41
C TYR A 412 -24.51 -7.97 -24.37
N GLU A 413 -24.68 -7.68 -25.65
CA GLU A 413 -23.76 -8.13 -26.70
C GLU A 413 -22.35 -7.59 -26.44
N GLY A 414 -21.35 -8.47 -26.49
CA GLY A 414 -19.95 -8.14 -26.21
C GLY A 414 -19.59 -8.09 -24.71
N GLU A 415 -20.55 -8.29 -23.80
CA GLU A 415 -20.31 -8.27 -22.35
C GLU A 415 -20.19 -9.69 -21.78
N ALA A 416 -19.17 -9.89 -20.93
CA ALA A 416 -18.95 -11.17 -20.24
C ALA A 416 -19.83 -11.37 -18.99
N LYS A 417 -20.50 -10.31 -18.53
CA LYS A 417 -21.30 -10.29 -17.30
C LYS A 417 -22.78 -10.35 -17.58
N TYR A 418 -23.53 -10.91 -16.62
CA TYR A 418 -24.97 -10.77 -16.53
C TYR A 418 -25.35 -9.57 -15.68
N TYR A 419 -26.46 -8.92 -16.01
CA TYR A 419 -26.93 -7.71 -15.33
C TYR A 419 -28.38 -7.86 -14.90
N CYS A 420 -28.70 -7.33 -13.71
CA CYS A 420 -30.05 -7.10 -13.31
C CYS A 420 -30.52 -5.75 -13.89
N PRO A 421 -31.51 -5.71 -14.81
CA PRO A 421 -31.97 -4.47 -15.43
C PRO A 421 -32.85 -3.60 -14.51
N ASN A 422 -33.25 -4.11 -13.35
CA ASN A 422 -34.18 -3.45 -12.43
C ASN A 422 -33.51 -2.39 -11.56
N GLN A 423 -32.87 -1.41 -12.20
CA GLN A 423 -32.03 -0.41 -11.53
C GLN A 423 -32.77 0.45 -10.48
N ASN A 424 -34.09 0.61 -10.57
CA ASN A 424 -34.86 1.48 -9.70
C ASN A 424 -35.51 0.78 -8.50
N HIS A 425 -35.52 -0.56 -8.50
CA HIS A 425 -36.18 -1.35 -7.45
C HIS A 425 -35.28 -2.47 -6.88
N CYS A 426 -34.09 -2.66 -7.44
CA CYS A 426 -33.13 -3.62 -6.91
C CYS A 426 -32.26 -2.92 -5.84
N GLU A 427 -32.44 -3.32 -4.59
CA GLU A 427 -31.86 -2.69 -3.41
C GLU A 427 -30.33 -2.48 -3.54
N PRO A 428 -29.48 -3.46 -3.86
CA PRO A 428 -28.03 -3.23 -3.98
C PRO A 428 -27.66 -2.19 -5.03
N GLN A 429 -28.49 -2.03 -6.08
CA GLN A 429 -28.27 -1.00 -7.09
C GLN A 429 -28.59 0.39 -6.59
N ILE A 430 -29.67 0.51 -5.82
CA ILE A 430 -30.10 1.78 -5.20
C ILE A 430 -29.04 2.20 -4.16
N LEU A 431 -28.77 1.36 -3.18
CA LEU A 431 -27.78 1.60 -2.13
C LEU A 431 -26.40 1.91 -2.72
N GLY A 432 -25.93 1.09 -3.66
CA GLY A 432 -24.64 1.28 -4.26
C GLY A 432 -24.50 2.60 -5.05
N ARG A 433 -25.59 3.14 -5.63
CA ARG A 433 -25.57 4.47 -6.26
C ARG A 433 -25.50 5.59 -5.24
N ILE A 434 -26.26 5.50 -4.16
CA ILE A 434 -26.25 6.50 -3.08
C ILE A 434 -24.87 6.50 -2.40
N ILE A 435 -24.36 5.34 -2.03
CA ILE A 435 -23.03 5.17 -1.44
C ILE A 435 -21.94 5.73 -2.36
N HIS A 436 -22.02 5.46 -3.67
CA HIS A 436 -21.05 6.01 -4.62
C HIS A 436 -21.13 7.54 -4.71
N PHE A 437 -22.32 8.10 -4.64
CA PHE A 437 -22.56 9.54 -4.73
C PHE A 437 -21.94 10.31 -3.56
N ILE A 438 -22.02 9.76 -2.33
CA ILE A 438 -21.48 10.39 -1.13
C ILE A 438 -19.96 10.23 -0.97
N ARG A 439 -19.34 9.31 -1.70
CA ARG A 439 -17.91 8.99 -1.55
C ARG A 439 -16.99 10.15 -1.95
N ARG A 440 -15.75 10.16 -1.40
CA ARG A 440 -14.67 11.12 -1.65
C ARG A 440 -14.38 11.40 -3.15
N LYS A 441 -14.60 10.42 -4.03
CA LYS A 441 -14.40 10.56 -5.48
C LYS A 441 -15.59 11.15 -6.23
N ALA A 442 -16.67 11.49 -5.53
CA ALA A 442 -17.88 12.10 -6.07
C ALA A 442 -18.20 13.41 -5.32
N LEU A 443 -19.19 13.46 -4.42
CA LEU A 443 -19.52 14.70 -3.71
C LEU A 443 -18.83 14.85 -2.35
N ASP A 444 -18.13 13.82 -1.87
CA ASP A 444 -17.37 13.85 -0.60
C ASP A 444 -18.17 14.37 0.59
N ILE A 445 -19.33 13.74 0.86
CA ILE A 445 -20.20 14.15 1.97
C ILE A 445 -19.61 13.61 3.27
N GLU A 446 -19.01 14.48 4.05
CA GLU A 446 -18.42 14.15 5.35
C GLU A 446 -19.50 13.72 6.36
N GLY A 447 -19.15 12.72 7.19
CA GLY A 447 -20.05 12.20 8.23
C GLY A 447 -21.16 11.27 7.74
N LEU A 448 -21.31 11.06 6.43
CA LEU A 448 -22.27 10.13 5.84
C LEU A 448 -21.56 8.88 5.29
N GLY A 449 -21.53 7.81 6.08
CA GLY A 449 -20.92 6.51 5.71
C GLY A 449 -21.91 5.53 5.07
N GLU A 450 -21.38 4.37 4.63
CA GLU A 450 -22.19 3.28 4.04
C GLU A 450 -23.28 2.81 5.03
N GLU A 451 -22.92 2.54 6.28
CA GLU A 451 -23.85 2.08 7.33
C GLU A 451 -24.98 3.08 7.57
N THR A 452 -24.67 4.38 7.53
CA THR A 452 -25.69 5.42 7.69
C THR A 452 -26.66 5.44 6.50
N VAL A 453 -26.14 5.26 5.27
CA VAL A 453 -26.99 5.18 4.07
C VAL A 453 -27.89 3.95 4.11
N GLU A 454 -27.38 2.80 4.55
CA GLU A 454 -28.14 1.57 4.73
C GLU A 454 -29.29 1.79 5.74
N LEU A 455 -28.97 2.37 6.90
CA LEU A 455 -29.95 2.70 7.93
C LEU A 455 -31.04 3.67 7.44
N LEU A 456 -30.66 4.70 6.67
CA LEU A 456 -31.59 5.64 6.07
C LEU A 456 -32.53 4.96 5.06
N TYR A 457 -31.99 4.06 4.27
CA TYR A 457 -32.74 3.30 3.28
C TYR A 457 -33.73 2.32 3.95
N GLU A 458 -33.28 1.56 4.95
CA GLU A 458 -34.09 0.63 5.72
C GLU A 458 -35.31 1.35 6.40
N ASN A 459 -35.10 2.57 6.91
CA ASN A 459 -36.13 3.39 7.49
C ASN A 459 -36.97 4.18 6.47
N ALA A 460 -36.81 3.90 5.18
CA ALA A 460 -37.51 4.53 4.07
C ALA A 460 -37.34 6.06 3.98
N LEU A 461 -36.28 6.60 4.59
CA LEU A 461 -35.95 8.04 4.57
C LEU A 461 -35.27 8.45 3.28
N VAL A 462 -34.52 7.53 2.64
CA VAL A 462 -33.80 7.76 1.38
C VAL A 462 -34.03 6.59 0.43
N ARG A 463 -34.48 6.88 -0.80
CA ARG A 463 -34.72 5.90 -1.87
C ARG A 463 -33.85 6.15 -3.12
N ASN A 464 -33.34 7.38 -3.26
CA ASN A 464 -32.50 7.80 -4.34
C ASN A 464 -31.59 8.95 -3.89
N VAL A 465 -30.68 9.37 -4.76
CA VAL A 465 -29.71 10.42 -4.46
C VAL A 465 -30.35 11.78 -4.17
N ALA A 466 -31.50 12.08 -4.82
CA ALA A 466 -32.17 13.37 -4.63
C ALA A 466 -32.76 13.52 -3.21
N ASP A 467 -33.17 12.41 -2.58
CA ASP A 467 -33.72 12.43 -1.22
C ASP A 467 -32.71 12.90 -0.17
N LEU A 468 -31.39 12.84 -0.49
CA LEU A 468 -30.34 13.38 0.38
C LEU A 468 -30.38 14.90 0.53
N TYR A 469 -31.06 15.59 -0.38
CA TYR A 469 -31.23 17.04 -0.36
C TYR A 469 -32.58 17.47 0.29
N ASP A 470 -33.42 16.52 0.72
CA ASP A 470 -34.66 16.85 1.42
C ASP A 470 -34.35 17.16 2.89
N PRO A 471 -34.54 18.44 3.34
CA PRO A 471 -34.22 18.84 4.71
C PRO A 471 -35.09 18.15 5.78
N VAL A 472 -36.22 17.58 5.41
CA VAL A 472 -37.12 16.84 6.34
C VAL A 472 -36.46 15.50 6.75
N SER A 473 -35.67 14.88 5.89
CA SER A 473 -34.99 13.61 6.16
C SER A 473 -33.89 13.72 7.24
N TYR A 474 -33.29 14.90 7.40
CA TYR A 474 -32.15 15.10 8.32
C TYR A 474 -32.58 15.55 9.74
N THR A 475 -33.74 16.20 9.93
CA THR A 475 -34.15 16.70 11.22
C THR A 475 -34.55 15.59 12.20
N HIS A 476 -34.91 14.41 11.72
CA HIS A 476 -35.31 13.26 12.53
C HIS A 476 -34.09 12.43 13.03
N LEU A 477 -32.92 12.65 12.50
CA LEU A 477 -31.69 11.94 12.89
C LEU A 477 -30.89 12.60 14.01
N ARG A 478 -31.28 13.82 14.43
CA ARG A 478 -30.66 14.55 15.55
C ARG A 478 -31.38 14.36 16.89
N ALA A 479 -32.46 13.61 16.91
CA ALA A 479 -33.17 13.19 18.10
C ALA A 479 -32.91 11.72 18.42
#